data_316cb8cc4b82884e23edad89fd8dc20f
#
_entry.id   316cb8cc4b82884e23edad89fd8dc20f
#
_cell.length_a   1.000
_cell.length_b   1.000
_cell.length_c   1.000
_cell.angle_alpha   90.00
_cell.angle_beta   90.00
_cell.angle_gamma   90.00
#
_symmetry.space_group_name_H-M   'P 1'
#
loop_
_entity.id
_entity.type
_entity.pdbx_description
1 polymer ?
#
loop_
_entity_poly.entity_id
_entity_poly.type
_entity_poly.pdbx_seq_one_letter_code
_entity_poly.pdbx_strand_id
1 'polypeptide(L)'
;MKLIKAGVIGASGYAGAELVRLLLMHPYAELTAISSQSYTGKPISELYPGFYQLCDMVFSDEDTVIAASDIVFASLPHGLSEPLARKCYDAHVKFIDLGADFRLRDEQDYREWYKLDYHDSELHELAVYGLPELYRAQIKGADIIGNPGCYPTSIALALAPLMKLGLVNEQHIIIDAKSGTTGAGKGLSDNTHFPRCNEAFAPYKVAADRKS
;
A
#
# COMPACT_ATOMS: atom_id res chain seq x y z
N MET A 1 27.52 2.31 -5.20
CA MET A 1 26.29 3.07 -5.46
C MET A 1 25.70 3.45 -4.11
N LYS A 2 25.27 4.69 -3.90
CA LYS A 2 24.63 5.07 -2.62
C LYS A 2 23.27 4.35 -2.54
N LEU A 3 22.99 3.67 -1.44
CA LEU A 3 21.68 3.06 -1.20
C LEU A 3 20.63 4.13 -0.97
N ILE A 4 19.41 3.87 -1.40
CA ILE A 4 18.25 4.73 -1.15
C ILE A 4 17.74 4.40 0.26
N LYS A 5 17.65 5.40 1.11
CA LYS A 5 17.12 5.26 2.47
C LYS A 5 15.61 5.13 2.42
N ALA A 6 15.09 4.00 2.89
CA ALA A 6 13.67 3.69 2.88
C ALA A 6 13.11 3.59 4.29
N GLY A 7 11.99 4.26 4.52
CA GLY A 7 11.22 4.19 5.75
C GLY A 7 9.88 3.49 5.56
N VAL A 8 9.36 2.84 6.59
CA VAL A 8 8.03 2.20 6.56
C VAL A 8 7.18 2.72 7.70
N ILE A 9 6.11 3.44 7.36
CA ILE A 9 5.07 3.87 8.29
C ILE A 9 3.97 2.80 8.30
N GLY A 10 3.52 2.39 9.50
CA GLY A 10 2.56 1.30 9.67
C GLY A 10 3.17 -0.10 9.53
N ALA A 11 4.45 -0.25 9.89
CA ALA A 11 5.20 -1.50 9.77
C ALA A 11 4.68 -2.64 10.67
N SER A 12 3.78 -2.35 11.62
CA SER A 12 3.12 -3.36 12.44
C SER A 12 1.96 -4.08 11.74
N GLY A 13 1.48 -3.58 10.60
CA GLY A 13 0.49 -4.26 9.75
C GLY A 13 1.09 -5.42 8.95
N TYR A 14 0.24 -6.26 8.34
CA TYR A 14 0.72 -7.37 7.50
C TYR A 14 1.52 -6.88 6.27
N ALA A 15 0.99 -5.90 5.55
CA ALA A 15 1.67 -5.33 4.38
C ALA A 15 2.95 -4.58 4.79
N GLY A 16 2.92 -3.83 5.91
CA GLY A 16 4.08 -3.14 6.44
C GLY A 16 5.21 -4.09 6.85
N ALA A 17 4.89 -5.19 7.52
CA ALA A 17 5.88 -6.21 7.88
C ALA A 17 6.49 -6.89 6.64
N GLU A 18 5.68 -7.13 5.61
CA GLU A 18 6.17 -7.69 4.35
C GLU A 18 7.09 -6.70 3.60
N LEU A 19 6.78 -5.39 3.63
CA LEU A 19 7.68 -4.35 3.12
C LEU A 19 9.02 -4.35 3.85
N VAL A 20 9.02 -4.44 5.20
CA VAL A 20 10.25 -4.55 5.99
C VAL A 20 11.07 -5.76 5.51
N ARG A 21 10.44 -6.93 5.37
CA ARG A 21 11.10 -8.14 4.89
C ARG A 21 11.74 -7.95 3.50
N LEU A 22 11.02 -7.32 2.58
CA LEU A 22 11.49 -7.07 1.21
C LEU A 22 12.64 -6.05 1.19
N LEU A 23 12.53 -4.97 1.97
CA LEU A 23 13.54 -3.92 2.03
C LEU A 23 14.86 -4.40 2.67
N LEU A 24 14.81 -5.28 3.67
CA LEU A 24 16.01 -5.88 4.27
C LEU A 24 16.88 -6.65 3.25
N MET A 25 16.26 -7.16 2.19
CA MET A 25 16.95 -7.92 1.14
C MET A 25 17.12 -7.13 -0.17
N HIS A 26 16.71 -5.86 -0.21
CA HIS A 26 16.71 -5.09 -1.43
C HIS A 26 18.12 -4.60 -1.80
N PRO A 27 18.63 -4.86 -3.03
CA PRO A 27 20.02 -4.59 -3.38
C PRO A 27 20.36 -3.09 -3.50
N TYR A 28 19.38 -2.21 -3.60
CA TYR A 28 19.56 -0.77 -3.83
C TYR A 28 18.90 0.12 -2.77
N ALA A 29 18.24 -0.47 -1.79
CA ALA A 29 17.63 0.27 -0.69
C ALA A 29 18.15 -0.20 0.67
N GLU A 30 18.20 0.73 1.61
CA GLU A 30 18.52 0.50 3.01
C GLU A 30 17.30 0.86 3.83
N LEU A 31 16.76 -0.07 4.60
CA LEU A 31 15.71 0.21 5.56
C LEU A 31 16.30 1.02 6.72
N THR A 32 15.86 2.26 6.91
CA THR A 32 16.44 3.17 7.91
C THR A 32 15.58 3.38 9.14
N ALA A 33 14.26 3.30 9.00
CA ALA A 33 13.35 3.48 10.12
C ALA A 33 11.98 2.83 9.86
N ILE A 34 11.30 2.45 10.93
CA ILE A 34 9.95 1.89 10.91
C ILE A 34 9.08 2.54 11.97
N SER A 35 7.78 2.73 11.71
CA SER A 35 6.86 3.24 12.72
C SER A 35 5.63 2.38 12.94
N SER A 36 5.06 2.54 14.13
CA SER A 36 3.76 2.01 14.51
C SER A 36 3.20 2.80 15.68
N GLN A 37 1.94 3.23 15.59
CA GLN A 37 1.29 3.93 16.70
C GLN A 37 1.12 3.04 17.95
N SER A 38 0.82 1.75 17.76
CA SER A 38 0.52 0.83 18.86
C SER A 38 1.76 0.18 19.49
N TYR A 39 2.93 0.22 18.82
CA TYR A 39 4.13 -0.50 19.23
C TYR A 39 5.37 0.39 19.33
N THR A 40 5.20 1.71 19.39
CA THR A 40 6.33 2.65 19.56
C THR A 40 7.21 2.24 20.76
N GLY A 41 8.53 2.22 20.55
CA GLY A 41 9.51 1.83 21.56
C GLY A 41 9.76 0.32 21.68
N LYS A 42 9.02 -0.51 20.93
CA LYS A 42 9.22 -1.98 20.92
C LYS A 42 9.97 -2.44 19.66
N PRO A 43 10.79 -3.47 19.75
CA PRO A 43 11.44 -4.04 18.58
C PRO A 43 10.42 -4.79 17.70
N ILE A 44 10.64 -4.78 16.38
CA ILE A 44 9.74 -5.47 15.43
C ILE A 44 9.70 -6.98 15.70
N SER A 45 10.78 -7.57 16.19
CA SER A 45 10.88 -8.99 16.53
C SER A 45 9.98 -9.40 17.70
N GLU A 46 9.56 -8.46 18.57
CA GLU A 46 8.57 -8.74 19.63
C GLU A 46 7.18 -9.03 19.03
N LEU A 47 6.83 -8.32 17.95
CA LEU A 47 5.56 -8.49 17.26
C LEU A 47 5.59 -9.61 16.22
N TYR A 48 6.71 -9.75 15.54
CA TYR A 48 6.94 -10.72 14.47
C TYR A 48 8.23 -11.50 14.77
N PRO A 49 8.15 -12.63 15.49
CA PRO A 49 9.33 -13.42 15.86
C PRO A 49 10.23 -13.84 14.69
N GLY A 50 9.69 -13.89 13.47
CA GLY A 50 10.47 -14.17 12.25
C GLY A 50 11.54 -13.11 11.94
N PHE A 51 11.52 -11.94 12.57
CA PHE A 51 12.58 -10.94 12.46
C PHE A 51 13.68 -11.07 13.51
N TYR A 52 13.56 -12.00 14.45
CA TYR A 52 14.58 -12.22 15.47
C TYR A 52 15.95 -12.53 14.83
N GLN A 53 16.99 -11.81 15.27
CA GLN A 53 18.35 -11.83 14.70
C GLN A 53 18.49 -11.39 13.23
N LEU A 54 17.39 -10.97 12.58
CA LEU A 54 17.41 -10.44 11.21
C LEU A 54 17.21 -8.92 11.17
N CYS A 55 16.42 -8.38 12.11
CA CYS A 55 16.11 -6.97 12.19
C CYS A 55 15.85 -6.57 13.65
N ASP A 56 16.72 -5.76 14.21
CA ASP A 56 16.61 -5.25 15.59
C ASP A 56 15.96 -3.85 15.65
N MET A 57 15.32 -3.41 14.57
CA MET A 57 14.68 -2.10 14.51
C MET A 57 13.55 -1.98 15.53
N VAL A 58 13.53 -0.83 16.20
CA VAL A 58 12.51 -0.43 17.15
C VAL A 58 11.52 0.49 16.43
N PHE A 59 10.23 0.30 16.66
CA PHE A 59 9.21 1.20 16.13
C PHE A 59 9.37 2.60 16.71
N SER A 60 9.49 3.59 15.84
CA SER A 60 9.54 5.02 16.15
C SER A 60 8.21 5.72 15.83
N ASP A 61 8.19 7.03 15.94
CA ASP A 61 7.13 7.89 15.39
C ASP A 61 7.30 8.15 13.89
N GLU A 62 6.28 8.74 13.28
CA GLU A 62 6.22 9.00 11.85
C GLU A 62 7.23 10.08 11.41
N ASP A 63 7.43 11.12 12.22
CA ASP A 63 8.34 12.22 11.91
C ASP A 63 9.81 11.73 11.91
N THR A 64 10.15 10.82 12.82
CA THR A 64 11.46 10.14 12.83
C THR A 64 11.67 9.34 11.55
N VAL A 65 10.65 8.61 11.08
CA VAL A 65 10.73 7.85 9.82
C VAL A 65 10.94 8.78 8.64
N ILE A 66 10.19 9.87 8.54
CA ILE A 66 10.33 10.84 7.45
C ILE A 66 11.74 11.44 7.43
N ALA A 67 12.22 11.90 8.58
CA ALA A 67 13.55 12.54 8.70
C ALA A 67 14.72 11.61 8.34
N ALA A 68 14.54 10.29 8.52
CA ALA A 68 15.57 9.30 8.26
C ALA A 68 15.59 8.75 6.82
N SER A 69 14.67 9.18 5.95
CA SER A 69 14.38 8.50 4.68
C SER A 69 14.53 9.39 3.46
N ASP A 70 14.91 8.83 2.32
CA ASP A 70 14.79 9.41 0.99
C ASP A 70 13.42 9.06 0.37
N ILE A 71 12.80 7.94 0.82
CA ILE A 71 11.50 7.45 0.39
C ILE A 71 10.76 6.79 1.55
N VAL A 72 9.47 7.07 1.68
CA VAL A 72 8.60 6.50 2.71
C VAL A 72 7.50 5.66 2.06
N PHE A 73 7.29 4.46 2.60
CA PHE A 73 6.16 3.60 2.29
C PHE A 73 5.14 3.70 3.44
N ALA A 74 3.91 4.12 3.13
CA ALA A 74 2.83 4.20 4.11
C ALA A 74 1.87 3.02 3.95
N SER A 75 1.81 2.17 4.97
CA SER A 75 0.89 1.02 5.05
C SER A 75 -0.17 1.28 6.10
N LEU A 76 -1.09 2.19 5.78
CA LEU A 76 -2.08 2.74 6.68
C LEU A 76 -3.52 2.44 6.23
N PRO A 77 -4.51 2.50 7.13
CA PRO A 77 -5.91 2.58 6.74
C PRO A 77 -6.20 3.80 5.86
N HIS A 78 -7.25 3.71 5.04
CA HIS A 78 -7.70 4.80 4.18
C HIS A 78 -8.03 6.08 4.97
N GLY A 79 -7.73 7.23 4.42
CA GLY A 79 -7.98 8.54 5.01
C GLY A 79 -6.88 9.06 5.94
N LEU A 80 -5.76 8.33 6.09
CA LEU A 80 -4.67 8.72 6.98
C LEU A 80 -3.38 9.12 6.24
N SER A 81 -3.31 8.92 4.93
CA SER A 81 -2.07 9.12 4.19
C SER A 81 -1.82 10.57 3.75
N GLU A 82 -2.86 11.38 3.50
CA GLU A 82 -2.69 12.76 3.01
C GLU A 82 -1.81 13.64 3.91
N PRO A 83 -2.03 13.73 5.24
CA PRO A 83 -1.19 14.57 6.10
C PRO A 83 0.28 14.14 6.10
N LEU A 84 0.54 12.84 6.00
CA LEU A 84 1.90 12.30 5.94
C LEU A 84 2.55 12.53 4.57
N ALA A 85 1.77 12.40 3.49
CA ALA A 85 2.21 12.72 2.15
C ALA A 85 2.62 14.19 2.03
N ARG A 86 1.86 15.12 2.65
CA ARG A 86 2.22 16.54 2.73
C ARG A 86 3.54 16.75 3.46
N LYS A 87 3.73 16.14 4.63
CA LYS A 87 4.99 16.22 5.37
C LYS A 87 6.18 15.70 4.54
N CYS A 88 6.00 14.57 3.86
CA CYS A 88 7.03 14.01 2.99
C CYS A 88 7.35 14.92 1.81
N TYR A 89 6.32 15.46 1.14
CA TYR A 89 6.48 16.35 0.00
C TYR A 89 7.24 17.63 0.38
N ASP A 90 6.86 18.26 1.49
CA ASP A 90 7.52 19.47 2.00
C ASP A 90 8.99 19.20 2.44
N ALA A 91 9.27 17.98 2.89
CA ALA A 91 10.63 17.51 3.23
C ALA A 91 11.42 16.97 2.03
N HIS A 92 10.90 17.02 0.81
CA HIS A 92 11.48 16.41 -0.39
C HIS A 92 11.76 14.91 -0.28
N VAL A 93 10.94 14.19 0.49
CA VAL A 93 10.96 12.75 0.65
C VAL A 93 9.86 12.15 -0.23
N LYS A 94 10.21 11.17 -1.06
CA LYS A 94 9.22 10.49 -1.91
C LYS A 94 8.25 9.67 -1.05
N PHE A 95 6.98 9.66 -1.45
CA PHE A 95 5.92 9.00 -0.70
C PHE A 95 5.20 7.95 -1.54
N ILE A 96 5.11 6.72 -1.04
CA ILE A 96 4.36 5.62 -1.65
C ILE A 96 3.23 5.20 -0.70
N ASP A 97 2.00 5.50 -1.09
CA ASP A 97 0.81 5.11 -0.34
C ASP A 97 0.33 3.71 -0.72
N LEU A 98 0.34 2.77 0.22
CA LEU A 98 -0.27 1.46 0.07
C LEU A 98 -1.76 1.47 0.43
N GLY A 99 -2.23 2.58 1.02
CA GLY A 99 -3.65 2.86 1.24
C GLY A 99 -4.40 3.11 -0.06
N ALA A 100 -5.51 3.82 0.04
CA ALA A 100 -6.33 4.13 -1.13
C ALA A 100 -6.38 5.62 -1.46
N ASP A 101 -5.73 6.47 -0.65
CA ASP A 101 -5.95 7.90 -0.67
C ASP A 101 -5.52 8.53 -2.00
N PHE A 102 -4.48 8.02 -2.63
CA PHE A 102 -3.95 8.55 -3.89
C PHE A 102 -4.21 7.66 -5.12
N ARG A 103 -5.19 6.74 -5.08
CA ARG A 103 -5.50 5.84 -6.21
C ARG A 103 -6.39 6.44 -7.26
N LEU A 104 -7.40 7.19 -6.83
CA LEU A 104 -8.39 7.80 -7.71
C LEU A 104 -8.03 9.26 -7.96
N ARG A 105 -8.23 9.74 -9.18
CA ARG A 105 -7.98 11.14 -9.55
C ARG A 105 -9.23 12.01 -9.42
N ASP A 106 -10.41 11.39 -9.54
CA ASP A 106 -11.67 12.08 -9.42
C ASP A 106 -12.13 12.05 -7.95
N GLU A 107 -12.33 13.22 -7.38
CA GLU A 107 -12.77 13.36 -5.98
C GLU A 107 -14.18 12.80 -5.77
N GLN A 108 -15.05 12.91 -6.78
CA GLN A 108 -16.40 12.37 -6.68
C GLN A 108 -16.38 10.83 -6.63
N ASP A 109 -15.53 10.20 -7.46
CA ASP A 109 -15.31 8.75 -7.41
C ASP A 109 -14.70 8.35 -6.03
N TYR A 110 -13.74 9.12 -5.51
CA TYR A 110 -13.15 8.83 -4.20
C TYR A 110 -14.19 8.91 -3.08
N ARG A 111 -15.01 9.96 -3.07
CA ARG A 111 -16.12 10.13 -2.11
C ARG A 111 -17.18 9.03 -2.25
N GLU A 112 -17.53 8.64 -3.48
CA GLU A 112 -18.49 7.56 -3.73
C GLU A 112 -18.00 6.22 -3.19
N TRP A 113 -16.73 5.86 -3.44
CA TRP A 113 -16.23 4.51 -3.15
C TRP A 113 -15.59 4.36 -1.78
N TYR A 114 -14.91 5.40 -1.27
CA TYR A 114 -14.22 5.35 0.01
C TYR A 114 -14.94 6.11 1.12
N LYS A 115 -15.98 6.92 0.79
CA LYS A 115 -16.75 7.75 1.73
C LYS A 115 -15.88 8.77 2.47
N LEU A 116 -14.87 9.27 1.80
CA LEU A 116 -13.90 10.25 2.26
C LEU A 116 -13.80 11.39 1.24
N ASP A 117 -13.36 12.54 1.70
CA ASP A 117 -13.09 13.72 0.87
C ASP A 117 -11.59 13.93 0.71
N TYR A 118 -11.16 14.63 -0.34
CA TYR A 118 -9.81 15.15 -0.45
C TYR A 118 -9.62 16.34 0.49
N HIS A 119 -8.49 16.37 1.18
CA HIS A 119 -8.08 17.52 1.98
C HIS A 119 -6.92 18.29 1.33
N ASP A 120 -6.22 17.67 0.37
CA ASP A 120 -5.08 18.21 -0.33
C ASP A 120 -5.12 17.89 -1.83
N SER A 121 -5.91 18.66 -2.56
CA SER A 121 -6.12 18.48 -4.01
C SER A 121 -4.83 18.57 -4.82
N GLU A 122 -3.85 19.40 -4.39
CA GLU A 122 -2.55 19.51 -5.06
C GLU A 122 -1.81 18.18 -5.06
N LEU A 123 -1.75 17.47 -3.93
CA LEU A 123 -1.09 16.17 -3.86
C LEU A 123 -1.78 15.11 -4.70
N HIS A 124 -3.12 15.16 -4.80
CA HIS A 124 -3.87 14.25 -5.66
C HIS A 124 -3.60 14.48 -7.15
N GLU A 125 -3.41 15.73 -7.58
CA GLU A 125 -3.02 16.07 -8.95
C GLU A 125 -1.60 15.58 -9.28
N LEU A 126 -0.68 15.64 -8.32
CA LEU A 126 0.71 15.21 -8.47
C LEU A 126 0.86 13.68 -8.40
N ALA A 127 -0.11 13.00 -7.81
CA ALA A 127 -0.03 11.56 -7.56
C ALA A 127 -0.04 10.74 -8.86
N VAL A 128 0.84 9.74 -8.92
CA VAL A 128 0.93 8.79 -10.02
C VAL A 128 0.44 7.41 -9.57
N TYR A 129 -0.38 6.77 -10.40
CA TYR A 129 -0.82 5.40 -10.13
C TYR A 129 0.35 4.42 -10.20
N GLY A 130 0.59 3.71 -9.10
CA GLY A 130 1.79 2.95 -8.83
C GLY A 130 1.82 1.54 -9.43
N LEU A 131 1.46 1.35 -10.70
CA LEU A 131 1.61 0.08 -11.42
C LEU A 131 2.78 0.17 -12.41
N PRO A 132 4.01 -0.25 -12.02
CA PRO A 132 5.23 -0.02 -12.80
C PRO A 132 5.19 -0.63 -14.20
N GLU A 133 4.46 -1.73 -14.39
CA GLU A 133 4.32 -2.41 -15.68
C GLU A 133 3.63 -1.52 -16.72
N LEU A 134 2.77 -0.62 -16.29
CA LEU A 134 2.03 0.29 -17.17
C LEU A 134 2.55 1.73 -17.12
N TYR A 135 3.02 2.20 -15.96
CA TYR A 135 3.29 3.62 -15.69
C TYR A 135 4.73 3.91 -15.26
N ARG A 136 5.69 3.04 -15.60
CA ARG A 136 7.10 3.14 -15.16
C ARG A 136 7.73 4.52 -15.43
N ALA A 137 7.45 5.12 -16.57
CA ALA A 137 8.03 6.41 -16.94
C ALA A 137 7.53 7.54 -16.02
N GLN A 138 6.23 7.54 -15.71
CA GLN A 138 5.60 8.52 -14.81
C GLN A 138 6.07 8.31 -13.37
N ILE A 139 6.10 7.05 -12.89
CA ILE A 139 6.54 6.70 -11.54
C ILE A 139 7.97 7.16 -11.26
N LYS A 140 8.86 7.05 -12.25
CA LYS A 140 10.27 7.45 -12.09
C LYS A 140 10.45 8.91 -11.70
N GLY A 141 9.55 9.79 -12.14
CA GLY A 141 9.58 11.23 -11.85
C GLY A 141 8.67 11.66 -10.71
N ALA A 142 7.83 10.77 -10.19
CA ALA A 142 6.83 11.12 -9.20
C ALA A 142 7.41 11.31 -7.79
N ASP A 143 6.81 12.21 -7.04
CA ASP A 143 7.06 12.38 -5.60
C ASP A 143 5.99 11.69 -4.76
N ILE A 144 4.75 11.58 -5.28
CA ILE A 144 3.64 10.89 -4.64
C ILE A 144 3.19 9.73 -5.54
N ILE A 145 3.10 8.54 -4.98
CA ILE A 145 2.70 7.32 -5.70
C ILE A 145 1.56 6.64 -4.95
N GLY A 146 0.40 6.52 -5.59
CA GLY A 146 -0.73 5.73 -5.09
C GLY A 146 -0.62 4.28 -5.52
N ASN A 147 -0.17 3.40 -4.63
CA ASN A 147 0.01 1.98 -4.94
C ASN A 147 -1.35 1.29 -5.17
N PRO A 148 -1.55 0.53 -6.27
CA PRO A 148 -2.82 -0.12 -6.55
C PRO A 148 -3.21 -1.17 -5.52
N GLY A 149 -4.51 -1.44 -5.43
CA GLY A 149 -5.02 -2.56 -4.64
C GLY A 149 -4.65 -3.91 -5.27
N CYS A 150 -4.73 -4.98 -4.46
CA CYS A 150 -4.36 -6.33 -4.90
C CYS A 150 -5.21 -6.84 -6.07
N TYR A 151 -6.53 -6.66 -6.02
CA TYR A 151 -7.43 -7.06 -7.11
C TYR A 151 -7.19 -6.26 -8.40
N PRO A 152 -7.19 -4.91 -8.40
CA PRO A 152 -6.88 -4.14 -9.60
C PRO A 152 -5.52 -4.47 -10.20
N THR A 153 -4.50 -4.72 -9.36
CA THR A 153 -3.18 -5.14 -9.85
C THR A 153 -3.26 -6.46 -10.62
N SER A 154 -3.88 -7.49 -10.03
CA SER A 154 -3.97 -8.81 -10.68
C SER A 154 -4.80 -8.75 -11.96
N ILE A 155 -5.91 -8.01 -11.95
CA ILE A 155 -6.81 -7.86 -13.10
C ILE A 155 -6.12 -7.08 -14.22
N ALA A 156 -5.52 -5.93 -13.89
CA ALA A 156 -4.86 -5.07 -14.88
C ALA A 156 -3.67 -5.80 -15.54
N LEU A 157 -2.85 -6.50 -14.76
CA LEU A 157 -1.70 -7.23 -15.31
C LEU A 157 -2.13 -8.42 -16.19
N ALA A 158 -3.25 -9.08 -15.86
CA ALA A 158 -3.78 -10.15 -16.70
C ALA A 158 -4.39 -9.64 -18.01
N LEU A 159 -5.14 -8.52 -17.96
CA LEU A 159 -5.92 -8.03 -19.09
C LEU A 159 -5.15 -7.07 -20.00
N ALA A 160 -4.27 -6.21 -19.46
CA ALA A 160 -3.61 -5.16 -20.23
C ALA A 160 -2.89 -5.66 -21.50
N PRO A 161 -2.10 -6.76 -21.49
CA PRO A 161 -1.47 -7.25 -22.72
C PRO A 161 -2.49 -7.78 -23.73
N LEU A 162 -3.57 -8.41 -23.28
CA LEU A 162 -4.60 -8.97 -24.14
C LEU A 162 -5.43 -7.86 -24.79
N MET A 163 -5.79 -6.83 -24.03
CA MET A 163 -6.51 -5.67 -24.55
C MET A 163 -5.65 -4.88 -25.54
N LYS A 164 -4.36 -4.68 -25.22
CA LYS A 164 -3.43 -3.99 -26.12
C LYS A 164 -3.28 -4.69 -27.49
N LEU A 165 -3.43 -6.01 -27.52
CA LEU A 165 -3.37 -6.83 -28.72
C LEU A 165 -4.75 -7.03 -29.39
N GLY A 166 -5.83 -6.49 -28.83
CA GLY A 166 -7.19 -6.67 -29.34
C GLY A 166 -7.71 -8.11 -29.25
N LEU A 167 -7.22 -8.91 -28.31
CA LEU A 167 -7.54 -10.34 -28.20
C LEU A 167 -8.73 -10.63 -27.29
N VAL A 168 -9.29 -9.62 -26.61
CA VAL A 168 -10.45 -9.78 -25.73
C VAL A 168 -11.59 -8.86 -26.16
N ASN A 169 -12.83 -9.32 -25.92
CA ASN A 169 -14.02 -8.51 -26.10
C ASN A 169 -14.28 -7.72 -24.81
N GLU A 170 -14.06 -6.43 -24.83
CA GLU A 170 -14.20 -5.53 -23.66
C GLU A 170 -15.62 -5.51 -23.08
N GLN A 171 -16.63 -5.87 -23.88
CA GLN A 171 -18.03 -5.90 -23.44
C GLN A 171 -18.39 -7.15 -22.61
N HIS A 172 -17.52 -8.16 -22.57
CA HIS A 172 -17.82 -9.46 -21.96
C HIS A 172 -16.61 -9.96 -21.15
N ILE A 173 -16.18 -9.19 -20.15
CA ILE A 173 -15.13 -9.59 -19.22
C ILE A 173 -15.77 -10.06 -17.92
N ILE A 174 -15.50 -11.31 -17.54
CA ILE A 174 -15.92 -11.87 -16.26
C ILE A 174 -14.69 -12.00 -15.37
N ILE A 175 -14.74 -11.38 -14.18
CA ILE A 175 -13.65 -11.39 -13.21
C ILE A 175 -14.06 -12.25 -12.02
N ASP A 176 -13.36 -13.37 -11.81
CA ASP A 176 -13.50 -14.24 -10.64
C ASP A 176 -12.20 -14.16 -9.82
N ALA A 177 -12.10 -13.13 -8.97
CA ALA A 177 -10.91 -12.83 -8.19
C ALA A 177 -11.04 -13.35 -6.76
N LYS A 178 -10.01 -14.06 -6.29
CA LYS A 178 -9.97 -14.72 -4.99
C LYS A 178 -8.87 -14.12 -4.10
N SER A 179 -9.12 -14.03 -2.80
CA SER A 179 -8.17 -13.49 -1.81
C SER A 179 -8.10 -14.40 -0.58
N GLY A 180 -6.89 -14.52 -0.04
CA GLY A 180 -6.71 -15.09 1.29
C GLY A 180 -7.14 -14.10 2.40
N THR A 181 -7.35 -14.62 3.62
CA THR A 181 -7.83 -13.84 4.78
C THR A 181 -6.89 -12.72 5.21
N THR A 182 -5.58 -12.85 4.97
CA THR A 182 -4.59 -11.80 5.27
C THR A 182 -4.85 -10.50 4.51
N GLY A 183 -5.51 -10.56 3.35
CA GLY A 183 -5.93 -9.39 2.57
C GLY A 183 -6.92 -8.47 3.31
N ALA A 184 -7.61 -8.96 4.33
CA ALA A 184 -8.48 -8.16 5.18
C ALA A 184 -7.73 -7.38 6.28
N GLY A 185 -6.42 -7.60 6.43
CA GLY A 185 -5.61 -7.00 7.48
C GLY A 185 -5.77 -7.68 8.85
N LYS A 186 -5.27 -7.03 9.90
CA LYS A 186 -5.31 -7.53 11.28
C LYS A 186 -6.62 -7.28 12.01
N GLY A 187 -7.51 -6.47 11.45
CA GLY A 187 -8.79 -6.15 12.08
C GLY A 187 -9.63 -7.41 12.29
N LEU A 188 -10.16 -7.55 13.52
CA LEU A 188 -11.04 -8.67 13.84
C LEU A 188 -12.39 -8.51 13.12
N SER A 189 -12.84 -9.57 12.46
CA SER A 189 -14.16 -9.62 11.84
C SER A 189 -14.69 -11.05 11.86
N ASP A 190 -16.00 -11.18 11.83
CA ASP A 190 -16.65 -12.49 11.76
C ASP A 190 -16.17 -13.32 10.56
N ASN A 191 -15.92 -12.68 9.42
CA ASN A 191 -15.52 -13.37 8.18
C ASN A 191 -14.07 -13.85 8.20
N THR A 192 -13.22 -13.28 9.06
CA THR A 192 -11.79 -13.64 9.20
C THR A 192 -11.52 -14.43 10.48
N HIS A 193 -12.54 -14.69 11.28
CA HIS A 193 -12.42 -15.50 12.49
C HIS A 193 -12.15 -16.96 12.12
N PHE A 194 -11.12 -17.57 12.73
CA PHE A 194 -10.60 -18.89 12.35
C PHE A 194 -11.67 -19.98 12.12
N PRO A 195 -12.65 -20.20 13.02
CA PRO A 195 -13.68 -21.23 12.81
C PRO A 195 -14.60 -20.97 11.61
N ARG A 196 -14.64 -19.74 11.09
CA ARG A 196 -15.45 -19.36 9.93
C ARG A 196 -14.69 -19.32 8.62
N CYS A 197 -13.39 -19.07 8.66
CA CYS A 197 -12.56 -18.95 7.46
C CYS A 197 -11.71 -20.20 7.18
N ASN A 198 -11.59 -21.12 8.16
CA ASN A 198 -10.87 -22.37 7.98
C ASN A 198 -11.64 -23.30 7.04
N GLU A 199 -10.96 -23.78 5.98
CA GLU A 199 -11.55 -24.66 4.96
C GLU A 199 -12.85 -24.11 4.30
N ALA A 200 -13.06 -22.78 4.38
CA ALA A 200 -14.23 -22.11 3.87
C ALA A 200 -13.86 -21.12 2.76
N PHE A 201 -14.78 -20.98 1.81
CA PHE A 201 -14.70 -19.98 0.77
C PHE A 201 -16.07 -19.30 0.63
N ALA A 202 -16.09 -17.97 0.77
CA ALA A 202 -17.33 -17.20 0.73
C ALA A 202 -17.21 -15.95 -0.15
N PRO A 203 -18.23 -15.63 -0.95
CA PRO A 203 -18.27 -14.36 -1.65
C PRO A 203 -18.44 -13.21 -0.67
N TYR A 204 -17.82 -12.08 -0.96
CA TYR A 204 -17.99 -10.84 -0.19
C TYR A 204 -18.16 -9.66 -1.13
N LYS A 205 -18.82 -8.59 -0.65
CA LYS A 205 -19.12 -7.39 -1.44
C LYS A 205 -19.78 -7.68 -2.79
N VAL A 206 -20.73 -8.62 -2.79
CA VAL A 206 -21.50 -8.99 -3.98
C VAL A 206 -22.23 -7.76 -4.52
N ALA A 207 -22.11 -7.48 -5.82
CA ALA A 207 -22.67 -6.32 -6.51
C ALA A 207 -22.24 -4.94 -5.93
N ALA A 208 -21.18 -4.90 -5.11
CA ALA A 208 -20.61 -3.70 -4.51
C ALA A 208 -19.10 -3.66 -4.77
N ASP A 209 -18.73 -3.67 -6.06
CA ASP A 209 -17.32 -3.73 -6.44
C ASP A 209 -16.60 -2.41 -6.23
N ARG A 210 -15.29 -2.49 -5.99
CA ARG A 210 -14.44 -1.31 -5.79
C ARG A 210 -13.89 -0.84 -7.12
N LYS A 211 -14.14 0.42 -7.45
CA LYS A 211 -13.25 1.12 -8.36
C LYS A 211 -11.94 1.45 -7.64
N SER A 212 -10.84 1.12 -8.21
CA SER A 212 -9.51 1.55 -7.73
C SER A 212 -8.49 1.53 -8.86
#